data_88091c9506ff404b4defa06b89aea7ab
#
_entry.id   88091c9506ff404b4defa06b89aea7ab
#
_cell.length_a   1.000
_cell.length_b   1.000
_cell.length_c   1.000
_cell.angle_alpha   90.00
_cell.angle_beta   90.00
_cell.angle_gamma   90.00
#
_symmetry.space_group_name_H-M   'P 1'
#
loop_
_entity.id
_entity.type
_entity.pdbx_description
1 polymer ?
#
loop_
_entity_poly.entity_id
_entity_poly.type
_entity_poly.pdbx_seq_one_letter_code
_entity_poly.pdbx_strand_id
1 'polypeptide(L)'
;METRGISALGCFAASARQGRFVSRPGAQRPHCGLLCAPMDLPKGVLNNFMDLSFTSFWGQLVGNPILIITVAFTLGVIFVNGWTDAPNAIATCVTTRCLGVRQAIWMSALFNFLGVFVMTQINSSVASTISNMVDFGADTSSALIALCAALLSIVVYSVGASIFGIPTSESHSLIAGLSGAAIAIQGGVGGINFNEWVKVLYGLALSLLLGFASGWLICKLVTILCRNIELRAANRFFRVAQIAGAAGMSFMHGAQDGQKFIGVLFLGLAFSHGQNSVAGMEIPVWLMLLCSVVMALGTSVGGEKIIKSVGMDMVKLERYQGFCADLAGAACLLFSSLFGIPVSTTHTKTSAIMGVGAVKRLSAINYGVVKDMMLTWIFTFPGCGLISFVMAKIFMQIW
;
A
#
# COMPACT_ATOMS: atom_id res chain seq x y z
N MET A 1 -36.40 -27.98 -22.87
CA MET A 1 -37.17 -26.77 -23.15
C MET A 1 -36.32 -25.62 -22.64
N GLU A 2 -35.42 -25.22 -23.48
CA GLU A 2 -35.37 -24.10 -24.45
C GLU A 2 -35.50 -22.76 -23.78
N THR A 3 -34.33 -22.15 -23.64
CA THR A 3 -33.75 -21.02 -24.40
C THR A 3 -34.48 -19.68 -24.24
N ARG A 4 -33.75 -18.72 -23.68
CA ARG A 4 -33.54 -17.36 -24.25
C ARG A 4 -32.64 -16.52 -23.33
N GLY A 5 -31.34 -16.59 -23.55
CA GLY A 5 -30.40 -15.51 -23.19
C GLY A 5 -29.72 -15.10 -24.48
N ILE A 6 -29.95 -13.89 -24.98
CA ILE A 6 -29.15 -13.29 -26.05
C ILE A 6 -29.14 -11.76 -25.90
N SER A 7 -27.90 -11.27 -25.77
CA SER A 7 -27.35 -10.02 -26.30
C SER A 7 -27.79 -8.65 -25.74
N ALA A 8 -26.96 -8.21 -24.82
CA ALA A 8 -26.73 -6.77 -24.56
C ALA A 8 -25.31 -6.32 -24.98
N LEU A 9 -24.66 -7.02 -25.90
CA LEU A 9 -23.26 -6.76 -26.32
C LEU A 9 -23.14 -6.20 -27.75
N GLY A 10 -24.24 -5.75 -28.36
CA GLY A 10 -24.29 -5.33 -29.77
C GLY A 10 -24.31 -3.83 -30.05
N CYS A 11 -24.37 -2.93 -29.06
CA CYS A 11 -24.56 -1.49 -29.31
C CYS A 11 -23.37 -0.57 -29.08
N PHE A 12 -22.19 -1.06 -28.72
CA PHE A 12 -21.02 -0.21 -28.42
C PHE A 12 -19.97 -0.11 -29.56
N ALA A 13 -20.20 -0.71 -30.72
CA ALA A 13 -19.20 -0.75 -31.80
C ALA A 13 -19.51 0.09 -33.06
N ALA A 14 -20.45 1.03 -33.02
CA ALA A 14 -20.89 1.76 -34.21
C ALA A 14 -20.73 3.30 -34.18
N SER A 15 -19.86 3.84 -33.33
CA SER A 15 -19.66 5.31 -33.22
C SER A 15 -18.26 5.82 -33.59
N ALA A 16 -17.50 5.12 -34.41
CA ALA A 16 -16.18 5.60 -34.81
C ALA A 16 -15.90 5.40 -36.32
N ARG A 17 -16.75 5.92 -37.19
CA ARG A 17 -16.37 6.24 -38.61
C ARG A 17 -17.31 7.30 -39.19
N GLN A 18 -17.01 8.57 -39.00
CA GLN A 18 -17.54 9.64 -39.84
C GLN A 18 -16.68 9.78 -41.11
N GLY A 19 -17.10 9.17 -42.21
CA GLY A 19 -16.65 9.47 -43.55
C GLY A 19 -17.86 9.98 -44.35
N ARG A 20 -17.71 11.19 -44.91
CA ARG A 20 -18.54 11.96 -45.85
C ARG A 20 -19.64 11.18 -46.58
N PHE A 21 -20.86 11.60 -46.45
CA PHE A 21 -21.98 11.21 -47.35
C PHE A 21 -22.41 12.42 -48.16
N VAL A 22 -22.26 12.26 -49.48
CA VAL A 22 -22.80 13.13 -50.52
C VAL A 22 -24.31 12.92 -50.63
N SER A 23 -25.08 14.00 -50.54
CA SER A 23 -26.54 14.01 -50.66
C SER A 23 -27.02 13.69 -52.07
N ARG A 24 -27.88 12.68 -52.23
CA ARG A 24 -28.74 12.51 -53.40
C ARG A 24 -30.21 12.79 -52.98
N PRO A 25 -31.01 13.57 -53.73
CA PRO A 25 -32.40 13.84 -53.42
C PRO A 25 -33.29 12.71 -53.95
N GLY A 26 -34.22 12.23 -53.10
CA GLY A 26 -35.34 11.41 -53.55
C GLY A 26 -35.41 9.98 -53.00
N ALA A 27 -35.47 9.81 -51.67
CA ALA A 27 -35.95 8.56 -51.09
C ALA A 27 -36.79 8.87 -49.85
N GLN A 28 -38.04 8.42 -49.84
CA GLN A 28 -38.97 8.51 -48.74
C GLN A 28 -38.41 7.81 -47.47
N ARG A 29 -38.47 8.52 -46.35
CA ARG A 29 -38.07 8.00 -45.04
C ARG A 29 -39.16 7.08 -44.50
N PRO A 30 -38.85 5.85 -44.05
CA PRO A 30 -39.78 5.14 -43.18
C PRO A 30 -39.77 5.78 -41.79
N HIS A 31 -40.99 6.11 -41.31
CA HIS A 31 -41.23 6.53 -39.93
C HIS A 31 -40.83 5.41 -38.96
N CYS A 32 -39.68 5.48 -38.39
CA CYS A 32 -39.32 4.75 -37.18
C CYS A 32 -39.45 5.70 -35.99
N GLY A 33 -40.70 5.94 -35.63
CA GLY A 33 -41.07 6.63 -34.39
C GLY A 33 -41.08 5.63 -33.26
N LEU A 34 -39.93 5.43 -32.63
CA LEU A 34 -39.86 4.86 -31.29
C LEU A 34 -38.78 5.63 -30.51
N LEU A 35 -39.25 6.64 -29.77
CA LEU A 35 -38.92 6.99 -28.39
C LEU A 35 -37.46 6.77 -27.98
N CYS A 36 -36.58 7.69 -28.34
CA CYS A 36 -35.56 8.14 -27.42
C CYS A 36 -36.17 9.26 -26.56
N ALA A 37 -37.00 8.89 -25.60
CA ALA A 37 -37.24 9.78 -24.47
C ALA A 37 -35.92 9.92 -23.70
N PRO A 38 -35.45 11.12 -23.35
CA PRO A 38 -34.40 11.23 -22.36
C PRO A 38 -34.93 10.54 -21.11
N MET A 39 -34.17 9.52 -20.63
CA MET A 39 -34.46 8.92 -19.34
C MET A 39 -34.20 10.01 -18.31
N ASP A 40 -35.27 10.69 -17.89
CA ASP A 40 -35.23 11.53 -16.70
C ASP A 40 -34.94 10.59 -15.52
N LEU A 41 -33.65 10.40 -15.22
CA LEU A 41 -33.26 9.82 -13.97
C LEU A 41 -33.85 10.67 -12.85
N PRO A 42 -34.58 10.08 -11.90
CA PRO A 42 -35.20 10.82 -10.82
C PRO A 42 -34.12 11.67 -10.14
N LYS A 43 -34.38 12.97 -10.01
CA LYS A 43 -33.49 13.98 -9.41
C LYS A 43 -32.99 13.60 -7.99
N GLY A 44 -33.52 12.56 -7.38
CA GLY A 44 -33.09 12.01 -6.11
C GLY A 44 -31.90 11.03 -6.20
N VAL A 45 -31.53 10.53 -7.39
CA VAL A 45 -30.37 9.61 -7.55
C VAL A 45 -29.06 10.37 -7.73
N LEU A 46 -29.11 11.65 -8.12
CA LEU A 46 -27.94 12.52 -8.28
C LEU A 46 -27.42 13.14 -6.97
N ASN A 47 -28.15 13.01 -5.85
CA ASN A 47 -27.80 13.68 -4.59
C ASN A 47 -27.00 12.80 -3.61
N ASN A 48 -26.57 11.60 -3.99
CA ASN A 48 -25.75 10.71 -3.12
C ASN A 48 -24.27 10.64 -3.54
N PHE A 49 -23.76 11.57 -4.34
CA PHE A 49 -22.33 11.69 -4.52
C PHE A 49 -21.75 12.40 -3.29
N MET A 50 -20.92 11.67 -2.53
CA MET A 50 -20.14 12.22 -1.44
C MET A 50 -19.32 13.40 -1.97
N ASP A 51 -19.56 14.61 -1.44
CA ASP A 51 -18.72 15.76 -1.78
C ASP A 51 -17.35 15.61 -1.12
N LEU A 52 -16.36 15.14 -1.88
CA LEU A 52 -14.98 14.91 -1.49
C LEU A 52 -14.11 16.15 -1.64
N SER A 53 -14.70 17.35 -1.77
CA SER A 53 -13.93 18.58 -1.81
C SER A 53 -13.23 18.84 -0.47
N PHE A 54 -12.09 19.52 -0.52
CA PHE A 54 -11.37 19.90 0.70
C PHE A 54 -12.19 20.76 1.64
N THR A 55 -13.08 21.60 1.08
CA THR A 55 -13.97 22.47 1.87
C THR A 55 -15.02 21.68 2.62
N SER A 56 -15.64 20.66 2.00
CA SER A 56 -16.56 19.74 2.65
C SER A 56 -15.88 18.95 3.76
N PHE A 57 -14.69 18.41 3.48
CA PHE A 57 -13.86 17.73 4.48
C PHE A 57 -13.58 18.62 5.70
N TRP A 58 -13.17 19.88 5.48
CA TRP A 58 -12.87 20.79 6.58
C TRP A 58 -14.11 21.11 7.42
N GLY A 59 -15.26 21.32 6.76
CA GLY A 59 -16.54 21.54 7.46
C GLY A 59 -16.94 20.37 8.34
N GLN A 60 -16.78 19.14 7.85
CA GLN A 60 -17.06 17.93 8.62
C GLN A 60 -16.06 17.70 9.73
N LEU A 61 -14.79 17.96 9.48
CA LEU A 61 -13.72 17.81 10.47
C LEU A 61 -14.02 18.68 11.72
N VAL A 62 -14.44 19.93 11.51
CA VAL A 62 -14.78 20.84 12.62
C VAL A 62 -16.05 20.41 13.37
N GLY A 63 -17.00 19.76 12.67
CA GLY A 63 -18.28 19.33 13.24
C GLY A 63 -18.26 17.96 13.93
N ASN A 64 -17.23 17.12 13.69
CA ASN A 64 -17.19 15.74 14.19
C ASN A 64 -15.88 15.46 14.94
N PRO A 65 -15.88 15.47 16.30
CA PRO A 65 -14.68 15.19 17.09
C PRO A 65 -14.07 13.82 16.83
N ILE A 66 -14.89 12.81 16.56
CA ILE A 66 -14.40 11.43 16.29
C ILE A 66 -13.64 11.42 14.96
N LEU A 67 -14.12 12.16 13.97
CA LEU A 67 -13.42 12.29 12.69
C LEU A 67 -12.06 12.98 12.86
N ILE A 68 -11.95 14.02 13.69
CA ILE A 68 -10.66 14.67 14.01
C ILE A 68 -9.67 13.65 14.53
N ILE A 69 -10.10 12.83 15.50
CA ILE A 69 -9.25 11.80 16.13
C ILE A 69 -8.86 10.73 15.11
N THR A 70 -9.82 10.27 14.30
CA THR A 70 -9.56 9.29 13.22
C THR A 70 -8.51 9.79 12.23
N VAL A 71 -8.68 11.02 11.75
CA VAL A 71 -7.73 11.66 10.82
C VAL A 71 -6.37 11.81 11.49
N ALA A 72 -6.32 12.30 12.73
CA ALA A 72 -5.07 12.47 13.48
C ALA A 72 -4.34 11.14 13.66
N PHE A 73 -5.05 10.07 14.04
CA PHE A 73 -4.45 8.74 14.18
C PHE A 73 -4.02 8.16 12.83
N THR A 74 -4.80 8.35 11.75
CA THR A 74 -4.40 7.86 10.42
C THR A 74 -3.13 8.57 9.94
N LEU A 75 -3.06 9.89 10.07
CA LEU A 75 -1.85 10.66 9.76
C LEU A 75 -0.69 10.26 10.68
N GLY A 76 -0.98 9.96 11.94
CA GLY A 76 -0.01 9.40 12.89
C GLY A 76 0.57 8.05 12.42
N VAL A 77 -0.28 7.13 11.96
CA VAL A 77 0.16 5.84 11.41
C VAL A 77 1.00 6.05 10.15
N ILE A 78 0.59 6.94 9.23
CA ILE A 78 1.36 7.28 8.03
C ILE A 78 2.74 7.83 8.38
N PHE A 79 2.79 8.72 9.38
CA PHE A 79 4.04 9.29 9.86
C PHE A 79 4.95 8.21 10.47
N VAL A 80 4.39 7.35 11.34
CA VAL A 80 5.12 6.24 11.97
C VAL A 80 5.61 5.26 10.92
N ASN A 81 4.81 4.90 9.91
CA ASN A 81 5.25 4.05 8.81
C ASN A 81 6.45 4.67 8.06
N GLY A 82 6.39 5.95 7.72
CA GLY A 82 7.53 6.65 7.13
C GLY A 82 8.78 6.61 8.02
N TRP A 83 8.62 6.71 9.33
CA TRP A 83 9.73 6.70 10.29
C TRP A 83 10.32 5.29 10.52
N THR A 84 9.48 4.26 10.62
CA THR A 84 9.88 2.93 11.07
C THR A 84 10.08 1.94 9.93
N ASP A 85 9.36 2.05 8.83
CA ASP A 85 9.43 1.08 7.73
C ASP A 85 10.22 1.60 6.50
N ALA A 86 10.13 2.88 6.16
CA ALA A 86 10.91 3.45 5.06
C ALA A 86 12.44 3.30 5.17
N PRO A 87 13.07 3.25 6.38
CA PRO A 87 14.48 2.94 6.53
C PRO A 87 14.91 1.61 5.91
N ASN A 88 14.01 0.63 5.81
CA ASN A 88 14.27 -0.65 5.13
C ASN A 88 14.64 -0.44 3.65
N ALA A 89 14.01 0.52 2.97
CA ALA A 89 14.26 0.79 1.56
C ALA A 89 15.69 1.25 1.27
N ILE A 90 16.30 2.00 2.20
CA ILE A 90 17.65 2.58 2.03
C ILE A 90 18.76 1.83 2.78
N ALA A 91 18.40 0.81 3.57
CA ALA A 91 19.36 0.09 4.42
C ALA A 91 20.56 -0.44 3.63
N THR A 92 20.35 -1.03 2.47
CA THR A 92 21.40 -1.54 1.58
C THR A 92 22.30 -0.44 1.04
N CYS A 93 21.76 0.72 0.66
CA CYS A 93 22.52 1.85 0.13
C CYS A 93 23.43 2.49 1.17
N VAL A 94 22.95 2.60 2.41
CA VAL A 94 23.72 3.13 3.54
C VAL A 94 24.82 2.15 3.95
N THR A 95 24.51 0.88 4.11
CA THR A 95 25.46 -0.14 4.59
C THR A 95 26.54 -0.48 3.59
N THR A 96 26.26 -0.39 2.29
CA THR A 96 27.27 -0.50 1.22
C THR A 96 28.08 0.79 1.02
N ARG A 97 27.84 1.82 1.83
CA ARG A 97 28.51 3.13 1.79
C ARG A 97 28.41 3.82 0.43
N CYS A 98 27.26 3.71 -0.22
CA CYS A 98 26.99 4.43 -1.47
C CYS A 98 26.55 5.87 -1.20
N LEU A 99 25.72 6.07 -0.15
CA LEU A 99 25.31 7.38 0.38
C LEU A 99 25.55 7.45 1.90
N GLY A 100 25.72 8.67 2.40
CA GLY A 100 25.62 8.94 3.84
C GLY A 100 24.19 8.80 4.34
N VAL A 101 24.01 8.49 5.63
CA VAL A 101 22.70 8.24 6.25
C VAL A 101 21.73 9.40 5.96
N ARG A 102 22.11 10.64 6.23
CA ARG A 102 21.23 11.82 6.01
C ARG A 102 20.84 12.00 4.55
N GLN A 103 21.78 11.79 3.62
CA GLN A 103 21.50 11.91 2.18
C GLN A 103 20.52 10.81 1.72
N ALA A 104 20.67 9.61 2.22
CA ALA A 104 19.77 8.49 1.91
C ALA A 104 18.36 8.73 2.48
N ILE A 105 18.26 9.29 3.69
CA ILE A 105 16.98 9.66 4.32
C ILE A 105 16.24 10.70 3.47
N TRP A 106 16.88 11.80 3.09
CA TRP A 106 16.24 12.83 2.26
C TRP A 106 15.87 12.32 0.87
N MET A 107 16.72 11.50 0.26
CA MET A 107 16.38 10.82 -0.99
C MET A 107 15.14 9.94 -0.80
N SER A 108 15.12 9.14 0.26
CA SER A 108 13.98 8.26 0.54
C SER A 108 12.69 9.04 0.80
N ALA A 109 12.76 10.14 1.56
CA ALA A 109 11.61 11.00 1.81
C ALA A 109 11.01 11.57 0.51
N LEU A 110 11.87 12.06 -0.40
CA LEU A 110 11.43 12.56 -1.71
C LEU A 110 10.79 11.44 -2.55
N PHE A 111 11.44 10.28 -2.63
CA PHE A 111 10.92 9.19 -3.46
C PHE A 111 9.71 8.50 -2.85
N ASN A 112 9.58 8.44 -1.52
CA ASN A 112 8.35 8.02 -0.87
C ASN A 112 7.18 8.96 -1.19
N PHE A 113 7.40 10.29 -1.09
CA PHE A 113 6.39 11.28 -1.49
C PHE A 113 5.92 11.04 -2.93
N LEU A 114 6.88 10.93 -3.87
CA LEU A 114 6.57 10.68 -5.28
C LEU A 114 5.85 9.34 -5.49
N GLY A 115 6.26 8.30 -4.76
CA GLY A 115 5.65 6.98 -4.82
C GLY A 115 4.19 6.98 -4.41
N VAL A 116 3.88 7.57 -3.26
CA VAL A 116 2.49 7.73 -2.78
C VAL A 116 1.66 8.50 -3.80
N PHE A 117 2.14 9.66 -4.20
CA PHE A 117 1.38 10.58 -5.04
C PHE A 117 1.16 10.04 -6.45
N VAL A 118 2.24 9.62 -7.13
CA VAL A 118 2.18 9.22 -8.54
C VAL A 118 1.47 7.88 -8.71
N MET A 119 1.83 6.87 -7.90
CA MET A 119 1.23 5.54 -8.07
C MET A 119 -0.24 5.50 -7.69
N THR A 120 -0.69 6.27 -6.71
CA THR A 120 -2.12 6.34 -6.38
C THR A 120 -2.95 6.93 -7.51
N GLN A 121 -2.39 7.86 -8.30
CA GLN A 121 -3.06 8.38 -9.50
C GLN A 121 -3.11 7.37 -10.65
N ILE A 122 -2.06 6.53 -10.79
CA ILE A 122 -1.99 5.52 -11.87
C ILE A 122 -2.87 4.32 -11.56
N ASN A 123 -2.81 3.82 -10.33
CA ASN A 123 -3.52 2.63 -9.89
C ASN A 123 -3.73 2.66 -8.38
N SER A 124 -4.98 2.77 -7.94
CA SER A 124 -5.39 2.78 -6.53
C SER A 124 -5.93 1.44 -6.02
N SER A 125 -5.69 0.34 -6.76
CA SER A 125 -6.26 -0.99 -6.43
C SER A 125 -5.85 -1.51 -5.07
N VAL A 126 -4.63 -1.19 -4.59
CA VAL A 126 -4.17 -1.58 -3.24
C VAL A 126 -5.00 -0.87 -2.17
N ALA A 127 -5.30 0.43 -2.34
CA ALA A 127 -6.17 1.17 -1.43
C ALA A 127 -7.58 0.55 -1.37
N SER A 128 -8.13 0.18 -2.53
CA SER A 128 -9.44 -0.48 -2.64
C SER A 128 -9.44 -1.85 -1.93
N THR A 129 -8.41 -2.66 -2.09
CA THR A 129 -8.31 -3.95 -1.40
C THR A 129 -8.33 -3.78 0.12
N ILE A 130 -7.58 -2.83 0.65
CA ILE A 130 -7.53 -2.58 2.10
C ILE A 130 -8.85 -2.04 2.63
N SER A 131 -9.48 -1.08 1.95
CA SER A 131 -10.76 -0.52 2.38
C SER A 131 -11.92 -1.52 2.35
N ASN A 132 -11.86 -2.53 1.46
CA ASN A 132 -12.87 -3.57 1.34
C ASN A 132 -12.57 -4.84 2.17
N MET A 133 -11.47 -4.86 2.92
CA MET A 133 -11.04 -6.05 3.67
C MET A 133 -11.89 -6.31 4.91
N VAL A 134 -12.45 -5.28 5.50
CA VAL A 134 -13.25 -5.35 6.71
C VAL A 134 -14.58 -4.62 6.52
N ASP A 135 -15.62 -5.17 7.16
CA ASP A 135 -16.93 -4.55 7.31
C ASP A 135 -17.19 -4.28 8.79
N PHE A 136 -17.32 -3.02 9.13
CA PHE A 136 -17.60 -2.60 10.51
C PHE A 136 -19.11 -2.53 10.82
N GLY A 137 -19.99 -2.95 9.90
CA GLY A 137 -21.44 -2.96 10.08
C GLY A 137 -22.12 -1.70 9.57
N ALA A 138 -23.43 -1.60 9.83
CA ALA A 138 -24.28 -0.54 9.29
C ALA A 138 -24.18 0.78 10.04
N ASP A 139 -23.79 0.75 11.34
CA ASP A 139 -23.62 1.96 12.15
C ASP A 139 -22.26 2.60 11.89
N THR A 140 -22.27 3.68 11.13
CA THR A 140 -21.06 4.40 10.72
C THR A 140 -20.37 5.11 11.88
N SER A 141 -21.07 5.45 12.96
CA SER A 141 -20.48 6.05 14.16
C SER A 141 -19.63 5.03 14.90
N SER A 142 -20.18 3.86 15.17
CA SER A 142 -19.43 2.74 15.78
C SER A 142 -18.27 2.28 14.88
N ALA A 143 -18.46 2.26 13.56
CA ALA A 143 -17.41 1.95 12.59
C ALA A 143 -16.23 2.95 12.67
N LEU A 144 -16.52 4.24 12.82
CA LEU A 144 -15.49 5.28 12.96
C LEU A 144 -14.72 5.14 14.28
N ILE A 145 -15.42 4.85 15.37
CA ILE A 145 -14.81 4.59 16.70
C ILE A 145 -13.86 3.38 16.64
N ALA A 146 -14.30 2.28 16.02
CA ALA A 146 -13.46 1.10 15.87
C ALA A 146 -12.25 1.33 14.95
N LEU A 147 -12.43 2.13 13.91
CA LEU A 147 -11.31 2.55 13.07
C LEU A 147 -10.27 3.34 13.87
N CYS A 148 -10.71 4.24 14.76
CA CYS A 148 -9.83 4.94 15.70
C CYS A 148 -9.04 3.96 16.58
N ALA A 149 -9.71 2.95 17.14
CA ALA A 149 -9.07 1.95 17.98
C ALA A 149 -8.03 1.11 17.21
N ALA A 150 -8.36 0.73 15.97
CA ALA A 150 -7.43 0.03 15.09
C ALA A 150 -6.18 0.87 14.81
N LEU A 151 -6.35 2.13 14.46
CA LEU A 151 -5.25 3.04 14.14
C LEU A 151 -4.35 3.29 15.37
N LEU A 152 -4.93 3.50 16.54
CA LEU A 152 -4.17 3.64 17.78
C LEU A 152 -3.35 2.37 18.07
N SER A 153 -3.94 1.18 17.91
CA SER A 153 -3.24 -0.09 18.14
C SER A 153 -2.03 -0.27 17.22
N ILE A 154 -2.15 0.16 15.96
CA ILE A 154 -1.06 0.13 14.99
C ILE A 154 0.08 1.04 15.44
N VAL A 155 -0.21 2.28 15.83
CA VAL A 155 0.79 3.22 16.33
C VAL A 155 1.52 2.66 17.55
N VAL A 156 0.77 2.17 18.55
CA VAL A 156 1.33 1.63 19.80
C VAL A 156 2.24 0.43 19.50
N TYR A 157 1.79 -0.48 18.65
CA TYR A 157 2.56 -1.68 18.30
C TYR A 157 3.83 -1.33 17.53
N SER A 158 3.71 -0.50 16.48
CA SER A 158 4.85 -0.15 15.61
C SER A 158 5.89 0.70 16.31
N VAL A 159 5.47 1.69 17.11
CA VAL A 159 6.40 2.51 17.91
C VAL A 159 7.09 1.62 18.96
N GLY A 160 6.33 0.77 19.64
CA GLY A 160 6.90 -0.18 20.61
C GLY A 160 7.99 -1.05 19.99
N ALA A 161 7.72 -1.68 18.85
CA ALA A 161 8.71 -2.49 18.15
C ALA A 161 9.94 -1.69 17.67
N SER A 162 9.72 -0.48 17.18
CA SER A 162 10.81 0.42 16.72
C SER A 162 11.75 0.82 17.85
N ILE A 163 11.26 1.03 19.07
CA ILE A 163 12.10 1.34 20.24
C ILE A 163 13.12 0.23 20.50
N PHE A 164 12.73 -1.02 20.28
CA PHE A 164 13.60 -2.19 20.41
C PHE A 164 14.43 -2.45 19.14
N GLY A 165 14.23 -1.67 18.07
CA GLY A 165 14.94 -1.85 16.79
C GLY A 165 14.54 -3.12 16.04
N ILE A 166 13.34 -3.64 16.31
CA ILE A 166 12.80 -4.84 15.67
C ILE A 166 12.04 -4.42 14.42
N PRO A 167 12.45 -4.84 13.22
CA PRO A 167 11.76 -4.50 11.98
C PRO A 167 10.43 -5.26 11.90
N THR A 168 9.35 -4.58 12.23
CA THR A 168 7.98 -5.06 12.07
C THR A 168 7.48 -4.81 10.65
N SER A 169 6.37 -5.43 10.30
CA SER A 169 5.64 -5.14 9.08
C SER A 169 4.41 -4.31 9.39
N GLU A 170 4.43 -3.05 9.00
CA GLU A 170 3.27 -2.15 9.15
C GLU A 170 2.02 -2.71 8.44
N SER A 171 2.21 -3.46 7.33
CA SER A 171 1.11 -4.13 6.65
C SER A 171 0.44 -5.18 7.54
N HIS A 172 1.22 -5.95 8.31
CA HIS A 172 0.66 -6.91 9.27
C HIS A 172 -0.09 -6.21 10.39
N SER A 173 0.50 -5.14 10.95
CA SER A 173 -0.13 -4.34 12.01
C SER A 173 -1.45 -3.74 11.52
N LEU A 174 -1.49 -3.21 10.29
CA LEU A 174 -2.69 -2.64 9.68
C LEU A 174 -3.80 -3.70 9.54
N ILE A 175 -3.48 -4.82 8.92
CA ILE A 175 -4.44 -5.91 8.67
C ILE A 175 -4.96 -6.47 10.00
N ALA A 176 -4.06 -6.72 10.96
CA ALA A 176 -4.40 -7.23 12.28
C ALA A 176 -5.24 -6.23 13.07
N GLY A 177 -4.87 -4.94 13.03
CA GLY A 177 -5.59 -3.87 13.71
C GLY A 177 -7.01 -3.71 13.19
N LEU A 178 -7.19 -3.59 11.87
CA LEU A 178 -8.51 -3.49 11.26
C LEU A 178 -9.37 -4.72 11.55
N SER A 179 -8.79 -5.93 11.44
CA SER A 179 -9.50 -7.17 11.72
C SER A 179 -9.90 -7.29 13.18
N GLY A 180 -9.01 -6.95 14.12
CA GLY A 180 -9.30 -6.98 15.56
C GLY A 180 -10.45 -6.06 15.95
N ALA A 181 -10.49 -4.84 15.40
CA ALA A 181 -11.57 -3.88 15.59
C ALA A 181 -12.89 -4.36 14.98
N ALA A 182 -12.86 -4.91 13.76
CA ALA A 182 -14.06 -5.45 13.11
C ALA A 182 -14.65 -6.63 13.92
N ILE A 183 -13.81 -7.55 14.41
CA ILE A 183 -14.24 -8.65 15.27
C ILE A 183 -14.85 -8.13 16.58
N ALA A 184 -14.29 -7.06 17.15
CA ALA A 184 -14.81 -6.46 18.37
C ALA A 184 -16.21 -5.88 18.19
N ILE A 185 -16.48 -5.18 17.08
CA ILE A 185 -17.80 -4.61 16.77
C ILE A 185 -18.82 -5.70 16.44
N GLN A 186 -18.48 -6.56 15.49
CA GLN A 186 -19.41 -7.57 14.97
C GLN A 186 -19.65 -8.73 15.94
N GLY A 187 -18.89 -8.81 17.05
CA GLY A 187 -18.96 -9.91 17.99
C GLY A 187 -18.47 -11.25 17.43
N GLY A 188 -17.77 -11.25 16.28
CA GLY A 188 -17.25 -12.44 15.61
C GLY A 188 -16.58 -12.13 14.29
N VAL A 189 -16.24 -13.17 13.54
CA VAL A 189 -15.50 -13.04 12.26
C VAL A 189 -16.38 -12.59 11.06
N GLY A 190 -17.67 -12.31 11.29
CA GLY A 190 -18.60 -11.88 10.22
C GLY A 190 -18.20 -10.57 9.53
N GLY A 191 -17.47 -9.70 10.23
CA GLY A 191 -16.94 -8.44 9.66
C GLY A 191 -15.65 -8.61 8.83
N ILE A 192 -15.18 -9.84 8.60
CA ILE A 192 -13.99 -10.12 7.80
C ILE A 192 -14.39 -10.52 6.39
N ASN A 193 -13.95 -9.77 5.40
CA ASN A 193 -14.09 -10.16 4.00
C ASN A 193 -13.00 -11.17 3.65
N PHE A 194 -13.34 -12.46 3.74
CA PHE A 194 -12.39 -13.55 3.50
C PHE A 194 -11.80 -13.53 2.09
N ASN A 195 -12.51 -13.03 1.07
CA ASN A 195 -11.98 -12.95 -0.29
C ASN A 195 -10.81 -11.97 -0.39
N GLU A 196 -10.92 -10.80 0.25
CA GLU A 196 -9.83 -9.83 0.30
C GLU A 196 -8.72 -10.31 1.25
N TRP A 197 -9.08 -10.94 2.36
CA TRP A 197 -8.12 -11.54 3.29
C TRP A 197 -7.24 -12.61 2.64
N VAL A 198 -7.82 -13.45 1.79
CA VAL A 198 -7.08 -14.48 1.02
C VAL A 198 -6.08 -13.83 0.07
N LYS A 199 -6.43 -12.72 -0.61
CA LYS A 199 -5.48 -11.94 -1.43
C LYS A 199 -4.30 -11.44 -0.60
N VAL A 200 -4.57 -10.97 0.62
CA VAL A 200 -3.52 -10.52 1.55
C VAL A 200 -2.59 -11.66 1.94
N LEU A 201 -3.15 -12.83 2.32
CA LEU A 201 -2.34 -14.00 2.68
C LEU A 201 -1.46 -14.48 1.52
N TYR A 202 -2.01 -14.52 0.30
CA TYR A 202 -1.22 -14.80 -0.89
C TYR A 202 -0.14 -13.73 -1.12
N GLY A 203 -0.48 -12.45 -0.94
CA GLY A 203 0.47 -11.35 -1.06
C GLY A 203 1.64 -11.49 -0.09
N LEU A 204 1.38 -11.89 1.16
CA LEU A 204 2.42 -12.11 2.17
C LEU A 204 3.33 -13.30 1.80
N ALA A 205 2.76 -14.42 1.39
CA ALA A 205 3.53 -15.58 0.95
C ALA A 205 4.34 -15.28 -0.32
N LEU A 206 3.71 -14.63 -1.31
CA LEU A 206 4.37 -14.24 -2.55
C LEU A 206 5.50 -13.23 -2.31
N SER A 207 5.34 -12.29 -1.38
CA SER A 207 6.39 -11.30 -1.07
C SER A 207 7.69 -11.96 -0.59
N LEU A 208 7.58 -13.03 0.19
CA LEU A 208 8.74 -13.80 0.66
C LEU A 208 9.35 -14.63 -0.48
N LEU A 209 8.54 -15.38 -1.21
CA LEU A 209 9.01 -16.27 -2.27
C LEU A 209 9.57 -15.50 -3.45
N LEU A 210 8.82 -14.52 -3.96
CA LEU A 210 9.24 -13.72 -5.12
C LEU A 210 10.41 -12.80 -4.76
N GLY A 211 10.40 -12.21 -3.56
CA GLY A 211 11.52 -11.41 -3.09
C GLY A 211 12.81 -12.22 -3.07
N PHE A 212 12.79 -13.41 -2.45
CA PHE A 212 13.96 -14.29 -2.39
C PHE A 212 14.40 -14.75 -3.79
N ALA A 213 13.47 -15.29 -4.58
CA ALA A 213 13.78 -15.84 -5.90
C ALA A 213 14.29 -14.77 -6.88
N SER A 214 13.66 -13.59 -6.92
CA SER A 214 14.10 -12.46 -7.76
C SER A 214 15.45 -11.93 -7.30
N GLY A 215 15.68 -11.78 -5.99
CA GLY A 215 16.96 -11.37 -5.43
C GLY A 215 18.10 -12.31 -5.82
N TRP A 216 17.87 -13.61 -5.66
CA TRP A 216 18.82 -14.64 -6.06
C TRP A 216 19.10 -14.63 -7.57
N LEU A 217 18.03 -14.61 -8.39
CA LEU A 217 18.11 -14.64 -9.85
C LEU A 217 18.84 -13.43 -10.41
N ILE A 218 18.42 -12.22 -10.01
CA ILE A 218 19.01 -10.96 -10.47
C ILE A 218 20.47 -10.87 -10.06
N CYS A 219 20.81 -11.22 -8.82
CA CYS A 219 22.19 -11.19 -8.34
C CYS A 219 23.07 -12.21 -9.10
N LYS A 220 22.58 -13.41 -9.33
CA LYS A 220 23.28 -14.42 -10.11
C LYS A 220 23.50 -13.97 -11.55
N LEU A 221 22.48 -13.40 -12.20
CA LEU A 221 22.57 -12.85 -13.53
C LEU A 221 23.60 -11.74 -13.63
N VAL A 222 23.56 -10.75 -12.73
CA VAL A 222 24.52 -9.65 -12.66
C VAL A 222 25.94 -10.18 -12.45
N THR A 223 26.12 -11.18 -11.58
CA THR A 223 27.43 -11.80 -11.32
C THR A 223 28.00 -12.46 -12.59
N ILE A 224 27.15 -13.11 -13.40
CA ILE A 224 27.57 -13.75 -14.66
C ILE A 224 27.91 -12.69 -15.70
N LEU A 225 27.06 -11.68 -15.89
CA LEU A 225 27.23 -10.64 -16.88
C LEU A 225 28.45 -9.75 -16.62
N CYS A 226 28.71 -9.46 -15.34
CA CYS A 226 29.78 -8.56 -14.93
C CYS A 226 31.10 -9.26 -14.60
N ARG A 227 31.19 -10.57 -14.77
CA ARG A 227 32.35 -11.38 -14.36
C ARG A 227 33.69 -10.97 -15.02
N ASN A 228 33.64 -10.40 -16.22
CA ASN A 228 34.80 -9.97 -16.98
C ASN A 228 35.07 -8.46 -16.89
N ILE A 229 34.29 -7.71 -16.09
CA ILE A 229 34.44 -6.26 -15.97
C ILE A 229 35.50 -5.97 -14.90
N GLU A 230 36.36 -4.99 -15.17
CA GLU A 230 37.35 -4.52 -14.21
C GLU A 230 36.67 -4.06 -12.91
N LEU A 231 37.20 -4.50 -11.77
CA LEU A 231 36.64 -4.26 -10.46
C LEU A 231 36.42 -2.77 -10.14
N ARG A 232 37.34 -1.90 -10.60
CA ARG A 232 37.23 -0.44 -10.40
C ARG A 232 36.04 0.15 -11.18
N ALA A 233 35.88 -0.24 -12.43
CA ALA A 233 34.79 0.18 -13.29
C ALA A 233 33.44 -0.33 -12.75
N ALA A 234 33.36 -1.60 -12.39
CA ALA A 234 32.19 -2.21 -11.76
C ALA A 234 31.78 -1.48 -10.47
N ASN A 235 32.72 -1.20 -9.57
CA ASN A 235 32.45 -0.50 -8.31
C ASN A 235 31.95 0.94 -8.52
N ARG A 236 32.44 1.64 -9.55
CA ARG A 236 31.96 2.99 -9.89
C ARG A 236 30.54 2.92 -10.43
N PHE A 237 30.25 2.02 -11.35
CA PHE A 237 28.91 1.80 -11.91
C PHE A 237 27.91 1.41 -10.83
N PHE A 238 28.23 0.37 -10.03
CA PHE A 238 27.31 -0.11 -9.00
C PHE A 238 27.10 0.87 -7.84
N ARG A 239 28.00 1.82 -7.62
CA ARG A 239 27.71 2.91 -6.67
C ARG A 239 26.53 3.76 -7.13
N VAL A 240 26.47 4.15 -8.39
CA VAL A 240 25.40 4.97 -8.94
C VAL A 240 24.11 4.14 -9.10
N ALA A 241 24.26 2.92 -9.62
CA ALA A 241 23.14 1.98 -9.78
C ALA A 241 22.46 1.66 -8.44
N GLN A 242 23.25 1.50 -7.36
CA GLN A 242 22.73 1.26 -6.01
C GLN A 242 21.92 2.47 -5.49
N ILE A 243 22.37 3.69 -5.75
CA ILE A 243 21.63 4.90 -5.36
C ILE A 243 20.29 4.94 -6.11
N ALA A 244 20.31 4.68 -7.41
CA ALA A 244 19.09 4.61 -8.22
C ALA A 244 18.17 3.46 -7.78
N GLY A 245 18.72 2.29 -7.46
CA GLY A 245 17.98 1.16 -6.91
C GLY A 245 17.28 1.49 -5.59
N ALA A 246 18.00 2.12 -4.66
CA ALA A 246 17.44 2.55 -3.37
C ALA A 246 16.36 3.63 -3.54
N ALA A 247 16.52 4.55 -4.51
CA ALA A 247 15.50 5.53 -4.87
C ALA A 247 14.25 4.85 -5.43
N GLY A 248 14.41 3.89 -6.36
CA GLY A 248 13.31 3.08 -6.88
C GLY A 248 12.62 2.23 -5.81
N MET A 249 13.38 1.65 -4.88
CA MET A 249 12.83 0.91 -3.74
C MET A 249 12.04 1.83 -2.81
N SER A 250 12.54 3.04 -2.52
CA SER A 250 11.82 4.04 -1.72
C SER A 250 10.55 4.52 -2.41
N PHE A 251 10.59 4.73 -3.73
CA PHE A 251 9.40 5.05 -4.53
C PHE A 251 8.34 3.94 -4.41
N MET A 252 8.73 2.69 -4.58
CA MET A 252 7.81 1.56 -4.49
C MET A 252 7.33 1.28 -3.07
N HIS A 253 8.13 1.59 -2.04
CA HIS A 253 7.70 1.58 -0.65
C HIS A 253 6.55 2.58 -0.44
N GLY A 254 6.74 3.84 -0.81
CA GLY A 254 5.69 4.86 -0.75
C GLY A 254 4.44 4.47 -1.54
N ALA A 255 4.63 3.95 -2.76
CA ALA A 255 3.54 3.48 -3.62
C ALA A 255 2.69 2.39 -2.95
N GLN A 256 3.31 1.40 -2.32
CA GLN A 256 2.62 0.25 -1.74
C GLN A 256 2.01 0.60 -0.38
N ASP A 257 2.78 1.20 0.52
CA ASP A 257 2.32 1.48 1.88
C ASP A 257 1.47 2.75 1.95
N GLY A 258 1.81 3.78 1.17
CA GLY A 258 0.99 4.98 1.09
C GLY A 258 -0.44 4.71 0.64
N GLN A 259 -0.63 3.83 -0.35
CA GLN A 259 -1.98 3.45 -0.83
C GLN A 259 -2.79 2.72 0.25
N LYS A 260 -2.16 1.86 1.06
CA LYS A 260 -2.86 1.17 2.15
C LYS A 260 -3.47 2.15 3.14
N PHE A 261 -2.69 3.15 3.55
CA PHE A 261 -3.15 4.14 4.52
C PHE A 261 -4.09 5.18 3.92
N ILE A 262 -3.92 5.53 2.64
CA ILE A 262 -4.91 6.34 1.91
C ILE A 262 -6.26 5.61 1.88
N GLY A 263 -6.28 4.30 1.63
CA GLY A 263 -7.50 3.50 1.65
C GLY A 263 -8.21 3.54 3.00
N VAL A 264 -7.45 3.49 4.10
CA VAL A 264 -7.99 3.58 5.46
C VAL A 264 -8.52 4.98 5.77
N LEU A 265 -7.79 6.03 5.41
CA LEU A 265 -8.26 7.40 5.62
C LEU A 265 -9.51 7.68 4.80
N PHE A 266 -9.55 7.19 3.58
CA PHE A 266 -10.70 7.31 2.69
C PHE A 266 -11.93 6.57 3.22
N LEU A 267 -11.73 5.39 3.83
CA LEU A 267 -12.78 4.65 4.52
C LEU A 267 -13.33 5.44 5.74
N GLY A 268 -12.46 6.06 6.53
CA GLY A 268 -12.86 6.92 7.64
C GLY A 268 -13.68 8.13 7.20
N LEU A 269 -13.31 8.73 6.05
CA LEU A 269 -14.11 9.81 5.45
C LEU A 269 -15.47 9.31 4.95
N ALA A 270 -15.54 8.11 4.36
CA ALA A 270 -16.81 7.52 3.95
C ALA A 270 -17.76 7.31 5.15
N PHE A 271 -17.25 6.81 6.26
CA PHE A 271 -18.03 6.64 7.50
C PHE A 271 -18.58 7.99 8.00
N SER A 272 -17.78 9.05 7.98
CA SER A 272 -18.26 10.38 8.38
C SER A 272 -19.37 10.95 7.50
N HIS A 273 -19.50 10.46 6.27
CA HIS A 273 -20.59 10.80 5.35
C HIS A 273 -21.76 9.78 5.40
N GLY A 274 -21.73 8.85 6.35
CA GLY A 274 -22.76 7.81 6.46
C GLY A 274 -22.69 6.72 5.38
N GLN A 275 -21.53 6.59 4.71
CA GLN A 275 -21.26 5.56 3.70
C GLN A 275 -20.45 4.42 4.29
N ASN A 276 -20.87 3.18 4.08
CA ASN A 276 -20.18 1.99 4.61
C ASN A 276 -19.13 1.42 3.63
N SER A 277 -19.00 1.96 2.43
CA SER A 277 -18.07 1.50 1.40
C SER A 277 -17.59 2.65 0.55
N VAL A 278 -16.34 2.52 0.09
CA VAL A 278 -15.70 3.46 -0.87
C VAL A 278 -15.62 2.89 -2.29
N ALA A 279 -16.29 1.77 -2.54
CA ALA A 279 -16.24 1.11 -3.85
C ALA A 279 -16.72 2.04 -4.99
N GLY A 280 -15.89 2.16 -6.03
CA GLY A 280 -16.20 2.99 -7.20
C GLY A 280 -15.99 4.49 -7.01
N MET A 281 -15.50 4.95 -5.85
CA MET A 281 -15.18 6.36 -5.61
C MET A 281 -13.74 6.66 -5.97
N GLU A 282 -13.49 7.87 -6.52
CA GLU A 282 -12.15 8.34 -6.84
C GLU A 282 -11.51 9.01 -5.61
N ILE A 283 -10.24 8.70 -5.38
CA ILE A 283 -9.48 9.29 -4.28
C ILE A 283 -9.11 10.74 -4.64
N PRO A 284 -9.49 11.75 -3.83
CA PRO A 284 -9.20 13.15 -4.14
C PRO A 284 -7.69 13.45 -4.12
N VAL A 285 -7.25 14.31 -5.03
CA VAL A 285 -5.84 14.70 -5.16
C VAL A 285 -5.29 15.35 -3.88
N TRP A 286 -6.10 16.16 -3.17
CA TRP A 286 -5.67 16.77 -1.91
C TRP A 286 -5.36 15.74 -0.82
N LEU A 287 -6.11 14.62 -0.80
CA LEU A 287 -5.89 13.52 0.16
C LEU A 287 -4.59 12.78 -0.16
N MET A 288 -4.33 12.52 -1.45
CA MET A 288 -3.06 11.94 -1.89
C MET A 288 -1.87 12.83 -1.50
N LEU A 289 -1.99 14.15 -1.72
CA LEU A 289 -0.96 15.12 -1.33
C LEU A 289 -0.71 15.14 0.17
N LEU A 290 -1.78 15.19 0.97
CA LEU A 290 -1.70 15.19 2.44
C LEU A 290 -0.95 13.94 2.94
N CYS A 291 -1.35 12.76 2.49
CA CYS A 291 -0.72 11.50 2.88
C CYS A 291 0.74 11.41 2.40
N SER A 292 1.03 11.90 1.18
CA SER A 292 2.40 11.90 0.64
C SER A 292 3.34 12.80 1.46
N VAL A 293 2.87 13.98 1.85
CA VAL A 293 3.64 14.91 2.70
C VAL A 293 3.91 14.29 4.07
N VAL A 294 2.89 13.72 4.71
CA VAL A 294 3.04 13.12 6.04
C VAL A 294 3.98 11.91 6.01
N MET A 295 3.89 11.06 4.98
CA MET A 295 4.81 9.94 4.77
C MET A 295 6.26 10.42 4.62
N ALA A 296 6.48 11.46 3.81
CA ALA A 296 7.81 12.05 3.61
C ALA A 296 8.37 12.66 4.90
N LEU A 297 7.54 13.35 5.68
CA LEU A 297 7.92 13.89 6.98
C LEU A 297 8.32 12.77 7.95
N GLY A 298 7.54 11.69 8.04
CA GLY A 298 7.90 10.52 8.83
C GLY A 298 9.24 9.93 8.39
N THR A 299 9.43 9.74 7.09
CA THR A 299 10.70 9.22 6.52
C THR A 299 11.88 10.14 6.87
N SER A 300 11.69 11.45 6.93
CA SER A 300 12.76 12.42 7.22
C SER A 300 13.31 12.33 8.65
N VAL A 301 12.54 11.76 9.58
CA VAL A 301 13.01 11.50 10.96
C VAL A 301 14.10 10.43 10.98
N GLY A 302 14.06 9.50 10.05
CA GLY A 302 15.03 8.39 9.93
C GLY A 302 14.76 7.26 10.93
N GLY A 303 15.43 6.13 10.73
CA GLY A 303 15.31 4.93 11.57
C GLY A 303 16.65 4.21 11.63
N GLU A 304 17.66 4.81 12.25
CA GLU A 304 19.05 4.29 12.25
C GLU A 304 19.16 2.87 12.80
N LYS A 305 18.36 2.52 13.83
CA LYS A 305 18.35 1.16 14.41
C LYS A 305 17.88 0.12 13.38
N ILE A 306 16.84 0.45 12.61
CA ILE A 306 16.29 -0.43 11.56
C ILE A 306 17.29 -0.58 10.40
N ILE A 307 17.90 0.55 9.97
CA ILE A 307 18.96 0.52 8.93
C ILE A 307 20.08 -0.44 9.34
N LYS A 308 20.48 -0.42 10.62
CA LYS A 308 21.53 -1.31 11.14
C LYS A 308 21.07 -2.77 11.12
N SER A 309 19.91 -3.09 11.68
CA SER A 309 19.39 -4.45 11.78
C SER A 309 19.25 -5.11 10.40
N VAL A 310 18.58 -4.45 9.46
CA VAL A 310 18.30 -5.01 8.13
C VAL A 310 19.52 -4.98 7.22
N GLY A 311 20.31 -3.92 7.29
CA GLY A 311 21.41 -3.70 6.34
C GLY A 311 22.75 -4.24 6.77
N MET A 312 23.02 -4.39 8.07
CA MET A 312 24.33 -4.82 8.59
C MET A 312 24.30 -6.20 9.25
N ASP A 313 23.26 -6.45 10.05
CA ASP A 313 23.24 -7.61 10.93
C ASP A 313 22.71 -8.86 10.22
N MET A 314 21.90 -8.71 9.16
CA MET A 314 21.29 -9.83 8.43
C MET A 314 22.23 -10.44 7.37
N VAL A 315 22.81 -9.64 6.49
CA VAL A 315 23.74 -10.08 5.42
C VAL A 315 24.72 -8.96 5.11
N LYS A 316 26.01 -9.27 5.08
CA LYS A 316 27.05 -8.32 4.62
C LYS A 316 27.05 -8.24 3.10
N LEU A 317 26.55 -7.14 2.55
CA LEU A 317 26.40 -6.93 1.11
C LEU A 317 27.52 -6.06 0.52
N GLU A 318 27.90 -6.40 -0.71
CA GLU A 318 28.67 -5.53 -1.59
C GLU A 318 27.74 -4.60 -2.40
N ARG A 319 28.27 -3.55 -3.03
CA ARG A 319 27.47 -2.55 -3.78
C ARG A 319 26.58 -3.18 -4.85
N TYR A 320 27.12 -4.08 -5.69
CA TYR A 320 26.31 -4.74 -6.71
C TYR A 320 25.22 -5.63 -6.12
N GLN A 321 25.49 -6.24 -4.98
CA GLN A 321 24.51 -7.08 -4.26
C GLN A 321 23.38 -6.23 -3.68
N GLY A 322 23.72 -5.08 -3.10
CA GLY A 322 22.72 -4.13 -2.64
C GLY A 322 21.83 -3.64 -3.77
N PHE A 323 22.41 -3.28 -4.92
CA PHE A 323 21.67 -2.92 -6.12
C PHE A 323 20.72 -4.04 -6.56
N CYS A 324 21.18 -5.29 -6.59
CA CYS A 324 20.34 -6.43 -6.96
C CYS A 324 19.17 -6.62 -5.99
N ALA A 325 19.39 -6.43 -4.68
CA ALA A 325 18.34 -6.53 -3.68
C ALA A 325 17.30 -5.41 -3.82
N ASP A 326 17.74 -4.17 -4.09
CA ASP A 326 16.83 -3.03 -4.29
C ASP A 326 16.02 -3.19 -5.57
N LEU A 327 16.67 -3.58 -6.67
CA LEU A 327 16.00 -3.82 -7.95
C LEU A 327 14.97 -4.95 -7.83
N ALA A 328 15.33 -6.05 -7.17
CA ALA A 328 14.44 -7.19 -6.95
C ALA A 328 13.23 -6.81 -6.10
N GLY A 329 13.48 -6.10 -4.99
CA GLY A 329 12.42 -5.61 -4.11
C GLY A 329 11.48 -4.64 -4.81
N ALA A 330 12.03 -3.64 -5.50
CA ALA A 330 11.23 -2.65 -6.23
C ALA A 330 10.40 -3.29 -7.35
N ALA A 331 10.97 -4.22 -8.12
CA ALA A 331 10.23 -4.95 -9.16
C ALA A 331 9.09 -5.80 -8.59
N CYS A 332 9.32 -6.49 -7.47
CA CYS A 332 8.31 -7.28 -6.79
C CYS A 332 7.16 -6.40 -6.28
N LEU A 333 7.47 -5.25 -5.67
CA LEU A 333 6.47 -4.29 -5.18
C LEU A 333 5.69 -3.66 -6.34
N LEU A 334 6.36 -3.29 -7.45
CA LEU A 334 5.70 -2.76 -8.64
C LEU A 334 4.68 -3.76 -9.19
N PHE A 335 5.11 -5.00 -9.37
CA PHE A 335 4.23 -6.07 -9.85
C PHE A 335 3.02 -6.23 -8.93
N SER A 336 3.23 -6.33 -7.63
CA SER A 336 2.14 -6.46 -6.66
C SER A 336 1.18 -5.26 -6.67
N SER A 337 1.72 -4.04 -6.80
CA SER A 337 0.89 -2.81 -6.88
C SER A 337 0.02 -2.78 -8.13
N LEU A 338 0.54 -3.22 -9.29
CA LEU A 338 -0.22 -3.27 -10.54
C LEU A 338 -1.39 -4.25 -10.47
N PHE A 339 -1.25 -5.35 -9.72
CA PHE A 339 -2.32 -6.34 -9.51
C PHE A 339 -3.21 -6.04 -8.28
N GLY A 340 -2.98 -4.92 -7.59
CA GLY A 340 -3.75 -4.56 -6.40
C GLY A 340 -3.56 -5.52 -5.22
N ILE A 341 -2.42 -6.22 -5.17
CA ILE A 341 -2.10 -7.16 -4.08
C ILE A 341 -1.35 -6.41 -3.00
N PRO A 342 -1.92 -6.22 -1.79
CA PRO A 342 -1.22 -5.61 -0.69
C PRO A 342 -0.17 -6.58 -0.14
N VAL A 343 1.09 -6.25 -0.35
CA VAL A 343 2.24 -7.02 0.14
C VAL A 343 2.98 -6.26 1.23
N SER A 344 3.77 -6.98 2.02
CA SER A 344 4.67 -6.36 2.99
C SER A 344 5.97 -5.90 2.32
N THR A 345 6.24 -4.61 2.37
CA THR A 345 7.47 -3.99 1.89
C THR A 345 8.69 -4.51 2.63
N THR A 346 8.58 -4.68 3.96
CA THR A 346 9.62 -5.28 4.82
C THR A 346 9.92 -6.72 4.44
N HIS A 347 8.90 -7.56 4.21
CA HIS A 347 9.08 -8.95 3.78
C HIS A 347 9.77 -9.03 2.42
N THR A 348 9.28 -8.25 1.45
CA THR A 348 9.84 -8.22 0.10
C THR A 348 11.32 -7.82 0.12
N LYS A 349 11.65 -6.76 0.87
CA LYS A 349 13.02 -6.26 0.95
C LYS A 349 13.95 -7.24 1.66
N THR A 350 13.55 -7.75 2.81
CA THR A 350 14.39 -8.67 3.59
C THR A 350 14.58 -9.99 2.88
N SER A 351 13.56 -10.55 2.25
CA SER A 351 13.70 -11.77 1.44
C SER A 351 14.56 -11.57 0.21
N ALA A 352 14.50 -10.40 -0.46
CA ALA A 352 15.40 -10.07 -1.56
C ALA A 352 16.87 -10.00 -1.10
N ILE A 353 17.14 -9.40 0.06
CA ILE A 353 18.48 -9.38 0.67
C ILE A 353 18.97 -10.81 0.98
N MET A 354 18.10 -11.67 1.53
CA MET A 354 18.44 -13.08 1.77
C MET A 354 18.72 -13.83 0.47
N GLY A 355 17.90 -13.63 -0.56
CA GLY A 355 18.10 -14.22 -1.88
C GLY A 355 19.44 -13.84 -2.51
N VAL A 356 19.81 -12.57 -2.43
CA VAL A 356 21.12 -12.06 -2.88
C VAL A 356 22.26 -12.68 -2.06
N GLY A 357 22.12 -12.75 -0.73
CA GLY A 357 23.10 -13.37 0.15
C GLY A 357 23.35 -14.84 -0.18
N ALA A 358 22.29 -15.56 -0.53
CA ALA A 358 22.33 -16.98 -0.87
C ALA A 358 23.11 -17.28 -2.16
N VAL A 359 23.33 -16.31 -3.06
CA VAL A 359 24.11 -16.50 -4.30
C VAL A 359 25.55 -16.87 -4.01
N LYS A 360 26.16 -16.29 -2.97
CA LYS A 360 27.54 -16.63 -2.56
C LYS A 360 27.56 -17.93 -1.75
N ARG A 361 26.79 -17.98 -0.66
CA ARG A 361 26.63 -19.14 0.21
C ARG A 361 25.46 -18.92 1.19
N LEU A 362 24.72 -19.96 1.48
CA LEU A 362 23.61 -19.89 2.45
C LEU A 362 24.08 -19.52 3.86
N SER A 363 25.32 -19.90 4.23
CA SER A 363 25.92 -19.52 5.52
C SER A 363 26.29 -18.04 5.67
N ALA A 364 26.12 -17.22 4.61
CA ALA A 364 26.29 -15.77 4.70
C ALA A 364 25.08 -15.07 5.34
N ILE A 365 23.95 -15.76 5.46
CA ILE A 365 22.73 -15.27 6.07
C ILE A 365 22.79 -15.51 7.57
N ASN A 366 22.53 -14.46 8.36
CA ASN A 366 22.42 -14.59 9.80
C ASN A 366 21.04 -15.12 10.18
N TYR A 367 20.94 -16.43 10.34
CA TYR A 367 19.67 -17.11 10.68
C TYR A 367 19.10 -16.70 12.04
N GLY A 368 19.91 -16.17 12.97
CA GLY A 368 19.42 -15.61 14.24
C GLY A 368 18.53 -14.41 13.98
N VAL A 369 19.01 -13.43 13.23
CA VAL A 369 18.24 -12.24 12.85
C VAL A 369 16.99 -12.62 12.04
N VAL A 370 17.12 -13.54 11.09
CA VAL A 370 15.97 -14.01 10.29
C VAL A 370 14.90 -14.65 11.17
N LYS A 371 15.30 -15.49 12.13
CA LYS A 371 14.38 -16.10 13.10
C LYS A 371 13.63 -15.06 13.92
N ASP A 372 14.35 -14.06 14.44
CA ASP A 372 13.74 -12.99 15.25
C ASP A 372 12.74 -12.17 14.44
N MET A 373 13.06 -11.88 13.18
CA MET A 373 12.14 -11.22 12.25
C MET A 373 10.90 -12.07 11.96
N MET A 374 11.08 -13.36 11.65
CA MET A 374 9.95 -14.27 11.40
C MET A 374 9.04 -14.41 12.62
N LEU A 375 9.59 -14.53 13.82
CA LEU A 375 8.83 -14.55 15.07
C LEU A 375 8.05 -13.24 15.24
N THR A 376 8.67 -12.10 15.01
CA THR A 376 8.03 -10.79 15.10
C THR A 376 6.84 -10.71 14.13
N TRP A 377 6.99 -11.15 12.89
CA TRP A 377 5.91 -11.12 11.91
C TRP A 377 4.73 -12.01 12.30
N ILE A 378 5.00 -13.19 12.86
CA ILE A 378 3.95 -14.10 13.36
C ILE A 378 3.22 -13.47 14.55
N PHE A 379 3.96 -12.89 15.51
CA PHE A 379 3.36 -12.31 16.72
C PHE A 379 2.69 -10.95 16.47
N THR A 380 2.97 -10.27 15.34
CA THR A 380 2.30 -9.02 14.99
C THR A 380 0.79 -9.21 14.83
N PHE A 381 0.35 -10.32 14.19
CA PHE A 381 -1.09 -10.57 13.99
C PHE A 381 -1.85 -10.71 15.32
N PRO A 382 -1.53 -11.65 16.20
CA PRO A 382 -2.25 -11.76 17.48
C PRO A 382 -2.00 -10.55 18.40
N GLY A 383 -0.79 -9.99 18.41
CA GLY A 383 -0.44 -8.87 19.28
C GLY A 383 -1.20 -7.59 18.94
N CYS A 384 -1.06 -7.10 17.71
CA CYS A 384 -1.75 -5.89 17.27
C CYS A 384 -3.28 -6.11 17.21
N GLY A 385 -3.73 -7.29 16.74
CA GLY A 385 -5.15 -7.62 16.68
C GLY A 385 -5.82 -7.64 18.05
N LEU A 386 -5.16 -8.21 19.06
CA LEU A 386 -5.68 -8.23 20.43
C LEU A 386 -5.74 -6.82 21.05
N ILE A 387 -4.68 -6.02 20.86
CA ILE A 387 -4.65 -4.62 21.32
C ILE A 387 -5.83 -3.88 20.68
N SER A 388 -6.02 -4.02 19.37
CA SER A 388 -7.10 -3.37 18.62
C SER A 388 -8.48 -3.82 19.10
N PHE A 389 -8.67 -5.11 19.31
CA PHE A 389 -9.93 -5.66 19.85
C PHE A 389 -10.26 -5.06 21.21
N VAL A 390 -9.30 -5.03 22.14
CA VAL A 390 -9.49 -4.48 23.49
C VAL A 390 -9.77 -2.98 23.42
N MET A 391 -8.99 -2.23 22.64
CA MET A 391 -9.18 -0.78 22.47
C MET A 391 -10.53 -0.45 21.84
N ALA A 392 -10.99 -1.23 20.85
CA ALA A 392 -12.31 -1.04 20.26
C ALA A 392 -13.42 -1.24 21.28
N LYS A 393 -13.34 -2.30 22.12
CA LYS A 393 -14.31 -2.51 23.22
C LYS A 393 -14.31 -1.38 24.24
N ILE A 394 -13.14 -0.85 24.59
CA ILE A 394 -13.02 0.28 25.51
C ILE A 394 -13.63 1.55 24.88
N PHE A 395 -13.28 1.87 23.65
CA PHE A 395 -13.77 3.08 22.98
C PHE A 395 -15.28 3.07 22.76
N MET A 396 -15.86 1.91 22.44
CA MET A 396 -17.31 1.74 22.32
C MET A 396 -18.06 1.87 23.67
N GLN A 397 -17.37 1.83 24.81
CA GLN A 397 -17.99 2.08 26.13
C GLN A 397 -17.87 3.54 26.56
N ILE A 398 -16.88 4.27 25.99
CA ILE A 398 -16.62 5.67 26.33
C ILE A 398 -17.45 6.61 25.46
N TRP A 399 -17.67 6.22 24.23
CA TRP A 399 -18.42 6.98 23.20
C TRP A 399 -19.64 6.20 22.70
#